data_13f35860f8e3b589d1234dc4d0ba3f9a
#
_entry.id   13f35860f8e3b589d1234dc4d0ba3f9a
#
_cell.length_a   1.000
_cell.length_b   1.000
_cell.length_c   1.000
_cell.angle_alpha   90.00
_cell.angle_beta   90.00
_cell.angle_gamma   90.00
#
_symmetry.space_group_name_H-M   'P 1'
#
loop_
_entity.id
_entity.type
_entity.pdbx_description
1 polymer ?
#
loop_
_entity_poly.entity_id
_entity_poly.type
_entity_poly.pdbx_seq_one_letter_code
_entity_poly.pdbx_strand_id
1 'polypeptide(L)'
;MEKRQVRKNMKPIVSFDVDMTLLDHKDWTIPDSAMETLQRLRENYTIVLATGRDMDSSFSVVLKEQIRPDAIIHLNGTKITVGDTIIYEHLFDKELMRQIIAYAQDDAACSVGASVGGYDYYVHPEVVNRHDTDLWGECGRRFADPWKLPDLDVRTMAYIGDEKGAKAMGARFPEVNVHMFAEKRGADVVEKTASKAMGLIRLCDYFNIPLSSTVAFGDSMNDYDIVKTAGIGIAMGNAMEELKEAADYVTDAVDSDGIRNACVHFGLIRL
;
A
#
# COMPACT_ATOMS: atom_id res chain seq x y z
N MET A 1 7.00 32.51 18.32
CA MET A 1 7.96 31.56 18.98
C MET A 1 7.26 30.22 19.08
N GLU A 2 7.38 29.40 18.02
CA GLU A 2 6.86 28.03 18.00
C GLU A 2 7.72 27.17 18.93
N LYS A 3 7.05 26.48 19.84
CA LYS A 3 7.67 25.52 20.72
C LYS A 3 8.26 24.38 19.85
N ARG A 4 9.59 24.34 19.71
CA ARG A 4 10.31 23.13 19.29
C ARG A 4 9.91 22.02 20.26
N GLN A 5 8.95 21.20 19.87
CA GLN A 5 8.71 19.93 20.54
C GLN A 5 10.03 19.16 20.50
N VAL A 6 10.57 18.84 21.67
CA VAL A 6 11.75 17.99 21.83
C VAL A 6 11.40 16.67 21.16
N ARG A 7 11.91 16.45 19.94
CA ARG A 7 11.76 15.18 19.23
C ARG A 7 12.48 14.14 20.09
N LYS A 8 11.72 13.28 20.74
CA LYS A 8 12.22 12.11 21.43
C LYS A 8 13.02 11.30 20.40
N ASN A 9 14.22 10.81 20.71
CA ASN A 9 14.92 9.83 19.88
C ASN A 9 13.95 8.70 19.59
N MET A 10 13.46 8.62 18.34
CA MET A 10 12.52 7.59 17.94
C MET A 10 13.27 6.28 17.73
N LYS A 11 12.58 5.20 18.00
CA LYS A 11 13.10 3.84 17.80
C LYS A 11 13.30 3.58 16.30
N PRO A 12 14.23 2.68 15.93
CA PRO A 12 14.33 2.18 14.55
C PRO A 12 12.97 1.73 14.01
N ILE A 13 12.77 1.79 12.70
CA ILE A 13 11.49 1.46 12.05
C ILE A 13 11.50 0.00 11.60
N VAL A 14 10.40 -0.71 11.85
CA VAL A 14 10.05 -1.93 11.11
C VAL A 14 8.74 -1.64 10.36
N SER A 15 8.82 -1.70 9.04
CA SER A 15 7.72 -1.46 8.12
C SER A 15 7.19 -2.77 7.56
N PHE A 16 5.89 -2.91 7.51
CA PHE A 16 5.20 -4.08 6.99
C PHE A 16 4.20 -3.65 5.90
N ASP A 17 4.19 -4.36 4.80
CA ASP A 17 2.99 -4.39 3.98
C ASP A 17 1.86 -5.13 4.72
N VAL A 18 0.62 -4.98 4.27
CA VAL A 18 -0.55 -5.59 4.90
C VAL A 18 -0.94 -6.90 4.19
N ASP A 19 -1.31 -6.82 2.93
CA ASP A 19 -1.88 -7.93 2.19
C ASP A 19 -0.81 -8.97 1.84
N MET A 20 -1.04 -10.25 2.16
CA MET A 20 -0.09 -11.34 1.93
C MET A 20 1.29 -11.17 2.62
N THR A 21 1.40 -10.15 3.49
CA THR A 21 2.57 -9.94 4.36
C THR A 21 2.19 -10.10 5.83
N LEU A 22 1.26 -9.28 6.35
CA LEU A 22 0.65 -9.44 7.68
C LEU A 22 -0.66 -10.22 7.61
N LEU A 23 -1.49 -9.95 6.62
CA LEU A 23 -2.83 -10.49 6.42
C LEU A 23 -2.78 -11.66 5.43
N ASP A 24 -3.15 -12.86 5.87
CA ASP A 24 -3.32 -14.01 4.98
C ASP A 24 -4.69 -13.94 4.29
N HIS A 25 -4.71 -13.95 2.96
CA HIS A 25 -5.94 -13.94 2.18
C HIS A 25 -6.69 -15.28 2.16
N LYS A 26 -6.08 -16.35 2.68
CA LYS A 26 -6.73 -17.66 2.76
C LYS A 26 -7.94 -17.66 3.69
N ASP A 27 -7.83 -16.98 4.80
CA ASP A 27 -8.87 -16.85 5.82
C ASP A 27 -9.13 -15.41 6.28
N TRP A 28 -8.42 -14.44 5.68
CA TRP A 28 -8.49 -13.02 6.00
C TRP A 28 -8.14 -12.70 7.45
N THR A 29 -7.18 -13.44 8.00
CA THR A 29 -6.68 -13.23 9.36
C THR A 29 -5.19 -12.87 9.37
N ILE A 30 -4.75 -12.25 10.46
CA ILE A 30 -3.33 -12.04 10.76
C ILE A 30 -2.90 -13.22 11.64
N PRO A 31 -1.88 -14.02 11.26
CA PRO A 31 -1.39 -15.12 12.08
C PRO A 31 -1.03 -14.68 13.50
N ASP A 32 -1.36 -15.51 14.49
CA ASP A 32 -1.07 -15.22 15.90
C ASP A 32 0.42 -14.95 16.12
N SER A 33 1.29 -15.70 15.44
CA SER A 33 2.75 -15.50 15.52
C SER A 33 3.19 -14.11 15.04
N ALA A 34 2.53 -13.56 14.01
CA ALA A 34 2.79 -12.21 13.52
C ALA A 34 2.32 -11.17 14.56
N MET A 35 1.13 -11.35 15.14
CA MET A 35 0.61 -10.46 16.19
C MET A 35 1.49 -10.46 17.44
N GLU A 36 1.93 -11.62 17.90
CA GLU A 36 2.89 -11.74 19.02
C GLU A 36 4.22 -11.05 18.70
N THR A 37 4.70 -11.20 17.46
CA THR A 37 5.93 -10.56 16.99
C THR A 37 5.81 -9.05 17.00
N LEU A 38 4.71 -8.50 16.49
CA LEU A 38 4.43 -7.06 16.55
C LEU A 38 4.41 -6.53 17.99
N GLN A 39 3.84 -7.27 18.93
CA GLN A 39 3.83 -6.87 20.35
C GLN A 39 5.26 -6.78 20.92
N ARG A 40 6.13 -7.76 20.63
CA ARG A 40 7.53 -7.75 21.08
C ARG A 40 8.35 -6.64 20.41
N LEU A 41 8.16 -6.42 19.12
CA LEU A 41 8.85 -5.36 18.38
C LEU A 41 8.58 -3.97 18.96
N ARG A 42 7.36 -3.70 19.46
CA ARG A 42 6.98 -2.38 20.03
C ARG A 42 7.85 -1.93 21.18
N GLU A 43 8.55 -2.83 21.87
CA GLU A 43 9.46 -2.45 22.94
C GLU A 43 10.63 -1.60 22.41
N ASN A 44 11.14 -1.92 21.22
CA ASN A 44 12.39 -1.36 20.70
C ASN A 44 12.26 -0.71 19.32
N TYR A 45 11.13 -0.88 18.61
CA TYR A 45 10.93 -0.43 17.24
C TYR A 45 9.64 0.37 17.10
N THR A 46 9.62 1.26 16.11
CA THR A 46 8.44 1.96 15.60
C THR A 46 7.80 1.07 14.54
N ILE A 47 6.54 0.71 14.73
CA ILE A 47 5.78 -0.13 13.80
C ILE A 47 5.10 0.73 12.75
N VAL A 48 5.44 0.49 11.49
CA VAL A 48 4.89 1.20 10.34
C VAL A 48 4.13 0.22 9.45
N LEU A 49 2.95 0.60 8.98
CA LEU A 49 2.32 -0.06 7.85
C LEU A 49 2.65 0.70 6.57
N ALA A 50 2.95 -0.03 5.48
CA ALA A 50 3.17 0.54 4.15
C ALA A 50 2.32 -0.23 3.13
N THR A 51 1.16 0.31 2.77
CA THR A 51 0.12 -0.44 2.07
C THR A 51 -0.52 0.34 0.92
N GLY A 52 -1.07 -0.39 -0.07
CA GLY A 52 -1.97 0.17 -1.07
C GLY A 52 -3.33 0.58 -0.52
N ARG A 53 -3.71 0.09 0.66
CA ARG A 53 -5.00 0.40 1.28
C ARG A 53 -5.05 1.81 1.84
N ASP A 54 -6.24 2.42 1.85
CA ASP A 54 -6.56 3.50 2.81
C ASP A 54 -6.97 2.87 4.14
N MET A 55 -6.07 2.90 5.12
CA MET A 55 -6.30 2.31 6.44
C MET A 55 -7.31 3.07 7.30
N ASP A 56 -7.78 4.23 6.83
CA ASP A 56 -8.89 4.97 7.45
C ASP A 56 -10.25 4.64 6.81
N SER A 57 -10.27 3.82 5.76
CA SER A 57 -11.51 3.34 5.14
C SER A 57 -12.27 2.38 6.05
N SER A 58 -13.59 2.30 5.86
CA SER A 58 -14.45 1.36 6.61
C SER A 58 -14.05 -0.11 6.46
N PHE A 59 -13.39 -0.46 5.35
CA PHE A 59 -12.91 -1.83 5.10
C PHE A 59 -11.60 -2.16 5.82
N SER A 60 -10.80 -1.14 6.18
CA SER A 60 -9.44 -1.33 6.71
C SER A 60 -9.28 -0.88 8.17
N VAL A 61 -10.23 -0.11 8.70
CA VAL A 61 -10.15 0.44 10.07
C VAL A 61 -10.03 -0.67 11.12
N VAL A 62 -10.69 -1.80 10.93
CA VAL A 62 -10.61 -2.95 11.87
C VAL A 62 -9.19 -3.51 11.93
N LEU A 63 -8.51 -3.65 10.78
CA LEU A 63 -7.11 -4.07 10.73
C LEU A 63 -6.19 -3.05 11.39
N LYS A 64 -6.42 -1.75 11.16
CA LYS A 64 -5.67 -0.67 11.81
C LYS A 64 -5.81 -0.75 13.34
N GLU A 65 -7.03 -0.96 13.85
CA GLU A 65 -7.31 -1.09 15.28
C GLU A 65 -6.67 -2.35 15.88
N GLN A 66 -6.64 -3.46 15.14
CA GLN A 66 -6.00 -4.71 15.55
C GLN A 66 -4.48 -4.57 15.60
N ILE A 67 -3.87 -4.04 14.53
CA ILE A 67 -2.41 -3.89 14.39
C ILE A 67 -1.89 -2.76 15.27
N ARG A 68 -2.58 -1.64 15.42
CA ARG A 68 -2.17 -0.42 16.16
C ARG A 68 -0.79 0.09 15.74
N PRO A 69 -0.58 0.46 14.49
CA PRO A 69 0.70 0.98 14.02
C PRO A 69 1.00 2.37 14.62
N ASP A 70 2.29 2.72 14.75
CA ASP A 70 2.73 4.05 15.19
C ASP A 70 2.64 5.06 14.06
N ALA A 71 2.84 4.61 12.80
CA ALA A 71 2.67 5.40 11.59
C ALA A 71 2.17 4.52 10.43
N ILE A 72 1.57 5.15 9.44
CA ILE A 72 1.05 4.46 8.26
C ILE A 72 1.41 5.23 6.99
N ILE A 73 1.92 4.51 6.02
CA ILE A 73 2.09 4.91 4.63
C ILE A 73 0.92 4.30 3.87
N HIS A 74 -0.14 5.08 3.67
CA HIS A 74 -1.36 4.66 2.99
C HIS A 74 -1.24 4.84 1.48
N LEU A 75 -2.07 4.11 0.72
CA LEU A 75 -2.30 4.34 -0.71
C LEU A 75 -1.00 4.46 -1.50
N ASN A 76 -0.09 3.49 -1.28
CA ASN A 76 1.23 3.46 -1.92
C ASN A 76 2.05 4.75 -1.72
N GLY A 77 1.89 5.45 -0.58
CA GLY A 77 2.71 6.61 -0.22
C GLY A 77 2.10 7.97 -0.51
N THR A 78 0.85 8.04 -0.98
CA THR A 78 0.16 9.31 -1.24
C THR A 78 -0.34 10.00 0.03
N LYS A 79 -0.49 9.25 1.14
CA LYS A 79 -0.87 9.79 2.44
C LYS A 79 -0.03 9.14 3.53
N ILE A 80 0.48 9.93 4.46
CA ILE A 80 1.27 9.43 5.59
C ILE A 80 0.69 10.00 6.90
N THR A 81 0.43 9.10 7.86
CA THR A 81 -0.03 9.49 9.19
C THR A 81 0.95 9.01 10.26
N VAL A 82 1.09 9.80 11.32
CA VAL A 82 1.77 9.43 12.57
C VAL A 82 0.76 9.59 13.69
N GLY A 83 0.34 8.46 14.28
CA GLY A 83 -0.88 8.44 15.08
C GLY A 83 -2.06 8.95 14.23
N ASP A 84 -2.79 9.93 14.75
CA ASP A 84 -3.93 10.55 14.06
C ASP A 84 -3.56 11.79 13.21
N THR A 85 -2.25 12.12 13.11
CA THR A 85 -1.81 13.33 12.42
C THR A 85 -1.36 12.98 10.99
N ILE A 86 -1.96 13.62 9.99
CA ILE A 86 -1.48 13.57 8.61
C ILE A 86 -0.21 14.44 8.54
N ILE A 87 0.93 13.84 8.18
CA ILE A 87 2.21 14.54 8.01
C ILE A 87 2.56 14.79 6.54
N TYR A 88 1.93 14.05 5.65
CA TYR A 88 2.08 14.20 4.20
C TYR A 88 0.80 13.76 3.51
N GLU A 89 0.43 14.48 2.47
CA GLU A 89 -0.67 14.14 1.58
C GLU A 89 -0.35 14.63 0.16
N HIS A 90 -0.60 13.78 -0.82
CA HIS A 90 -0.50 14.07 -2.25
C HIS A 90 -1.85 13.81 -2.90
N LEU A 91 -2.37 14.79 -3.60
CA LEU A 91 -3.58 14.66 -4.41
C LEU A 91 -3.17 14.46 -5.87
N PHE A 92 -3.86 13.57 -6.54
CA PHE A 92 -3.63 13.24 -7.94
C PHE A 92 -3.81 14.46 -8.83
N ASP A 93 -2.91 14.67 -9.79
CA ASP A 93 -3.00 15.79 -10.71
C ASP A 93 -4.31 15.75 -11.52
N LYS A 94 -5.06 16.83 -11.47
CA LYS A 94 -6.42 16.90 -12.04
C LYS A 94 -6.42 16.78 -13.56
N GLU A 95 -5.42 17.34 -14.23
CA GLU A 95 -5.34 17.30 -15.69
C GLU A 95 -4.91 15.90 -16.16
N LEU A 96 -3.94 15.30 -15.49
CA LEU A 96 -3.54 13.91 -15.74
C LEU A 96 -4.73 12.95 -15.52
N MET A 97 -5.51 13.17 -14.46
CA MET A 97 -6.73 12.40 -14.18
C MET A 97 -7.74 12.50 -15.34
N ARG A 98 -7.99 13.72 -15.88
CA ARG A 98 -8.88 13.90 -17.04
C ARG A 98 -8.37 13.15 -18.27
N GLN A 99 -7.08 13.18 -18.51
CA GLN A 99 -6.46 12.47 -19.64
C GLN A 99 -6.58 10.95 -19.48
N ILE A 100 -6.39 10.42 -18.27
CA ILE A 100 -6.56 8.99 -17.98
C ILE A 100 -8.03 8.57 -18.14
N ILE A 101 -8.98 9.35 -17.64
CA ILE A 101 -10.43 9.11 -17.82
C ILE A 101 -10.79 9.07 -19.30
N ALA A 102 -10.33 10.08 -20.07
CA ALA A 102 -10.59 10.15 -21.53
C ALA A 102 -10.01 8.93 -22.26
N TYR A 103 -8.79 8.53 -21.93
CA TYR A 103 -8.14 7.35 -22.52
C TYR A 103 -8.94 6.07 -22.24
N ALA A 104 -9.34 5.86 -20.98
CA ALA A 104 -10.08 4.66 -20.60
C ALA A 104 -11.51 4.64 -21.15
N GLN A 105 -12.11 5.79 -21.44
CA GLN A 105 -13.46 5.88 -22.00
C GLN A 105 -13.54 5.34 -23.43
N ASP A 106 -12.43 5.36 -24.16
CA ASP A 106 -12.36 4.83 -25.54
C ASP A 106 -12.10 3.30 -25.57
N ASP A 107 -11.81 2.68 -24.43
CA ASP A 107 -11.54 1.24 -24.32
C ASP A 107 -12.56 0.54 -23.41
N ALA A 108 -13.61 -0.02 -24.02
CA ALA A 108 -14.67 -0.73 -23.30
C ALA A 108 -14.21 -2.04 -22.59
N ALA A 109 -12.96 -2.47 -22.78
CA ALA A 109 -12.41 -3.65 -22.12
C ALA A 109 -11.86 -3.35 -20.72
N CYS A 110 -11.67 -2.08 -20.38
CA CYS A 110 -11.18 -1.66 -19.07
C CYS A 110 -12.07 -0.63 -18.41
N SER A 111 -11.81 -0.39 -17.12
CA SER A 111 -12.40 0.71 -16.37
C SER A 111 -11.34 1.40 -15.54
N VAL A 112 -11.45 2.71 -15.39
CA VAL A 112 -10.57 3.51 -14.52
C VAL A 112 -11.42 4.46 -13.69
N GLY A 113 -11.04 4.65 -12.45
CA GLY A 113 -11.75 5.57 -11.58
C GLY A 113 -11.26 5.50 -10.14
N ALA A 114 -12.06 6.03 -9.23
CA ALA A 114 -11.83 5.93 -7.79
C ALA A 114 -13.16 5.97 -7.02
N SER A 115 -13.15 5.43 -5.81
CA SER A 115 -14.26 5.54 -4.87
C SER A 115 -13.98 6.68 -3.89
N VAL A 116 -14.87 7.68 -3.86
CA VAL A 116 -14.73 8.87 -3.01
C VAL A 116 -16.08 9.23 -2.39
N GLY A 117 -16.10 9.47 -1.09
CA GLY A 117 -17.31 9.94 -0.39
C GLY A 117 -18.51 8.99 -0.48
N GLY A 118 -18.27 7.69 -0.61
CA GLY A 118 -19.31 6.65 -0.74
C GLY A 118 -19.94 6.54 -2.13
N TYR A 119 -19.31 7.13 -3.14
CA TYR A 119 -19.64 6.98 -4.55
C TYR A 119 -18.45 6.45 -5.35
N ASP A 120 -18.74 5.78 -6.46
CA ASP A 120 -17.82 5.10 -7.35
C ASP A 120 -17.76 5.81 -8.70
N TYR A 121 -16.71 6.57 -8.95
CA TYR A 121 -16.52 7.41 -10.14
C TYR A 121 -15.66 6.65 -11.15
N TYR A 122 -16.25 5.69 -11.85
CA TYR A 122 -15.56 4.84 -12.81
C TYR A 122 -16.14 4.99 -14.22
N VAL A 123 -15.29 5.01 -15.24
CA VAL A 123 -15.72 4.74 -16.60
C VAL A 123 -16.13 3.27 -16.70
N HIS A 124 -17.07 2.94 -17.60
CA HIS A 124 -17.53 1.56 -17.82
C HIS A 124 -17.91 0.82 -16.51
N PRO A 125 -18.92 1.30 -15.76
CA PRO A 125 -19.37 0.68 -14.51
C PRO A 125 -19.65 -0.82 -14.59
N GLU A 126 -20.07 -1.29 -15.77
CA GLU A 126 -20.33 -2.72 -16.04
C GLU A 126 -19.06 -3.58 -15.96
N VAL A 127 -17.87 -3.04 -16.26
CA VAL A 127 -16.59 -3.73 -16.12
C VAL A 127 -16.29 -3.91 -14.63
N VAL A 128 -16.49 -2.87 -13.83
CA VAL A 128 -16.29 -2.93 -12.36
C VAL A 128 -17.25 -3.91 -11.72
N ASN A 129 -18.56 -3.84 -12.05
CA ASN A 129 -19.56 -4.75 -11.52
C ASN A 129 -19.25 -6.21 -11.85
N ARG A 130 -18.81 -6.51 -13.07
CA ARG A 130 -18.40 -7.87 -13.47
C ARG A 130 -17.20 -8.34 -12.65
N HIS A 131 -16.17 -7.50 -12.54
CA HIS A 131 -14.99 -7.80 -11.74
C HIS A 131 -15.36 -8.13 -10.30
N ASP A 132 -16.17 -7.29 -9.66
CA ASP A 132 -16.58 -7.49 -8.28
C ASP A 132 -17.43 -8.75 -8.10
N THR A 133 -18.41 -8.96 -8.99
CA THR A 133 -19.28 -10.14 -8.95
C THR A 133 -18.48 -11.44 -9.06
N ASP A 134 -17.46 -11.45 -9.91
CA ASP A 134 -16.61 -12.62 -10.12
C ASP A 134 -15.70 -12.93 -8.90
N LEU A 135 -15.28 -11.91 -8.14
CA LEU A 135 -14.35 -12.08 -7.04
C LEU A 135 -15.04 -12.10 -5.66
N TRP A 136 -16.06 -11.28 -5.45
CA TRP A 136 -16.64 -11.04 -4.13
C TRP A 136 -18.17 -11.11 -4.07
N GLY A 137 -18.84 -11.27 -5.22
CA GLY A 137 -20.29 -11.17 -5.32
C GLY A 137 -20.76 -9.71 -5.51
N GLU A 138 -22.04 -9.47 -5.25
CA GLU A 138 -22.62 -8.13 -5.39
C GLU A 138 -22.10 -7.17 -4.29
N CYS A 139 -21.38 -6.13 -4.69
CA CYS A 139 -20.75 -5.17 -3.77
C CYS A 139 -21.58 -3.92 -3.49
N GLY A 140 -22.77 -3.78 -4.11
CA GLY A 140 -23.69 -2.66 -3.85
C GLY A 140 -23.10 -1.28 -4.21
N ARG A 141 -22.29 -1.18 -5.26
CA ARG A 141 -21.63 0.07 -5.68
C ARG A 141 -22.62 1.14 -6.07
N ARG A 142 -22.23 2.39 -5.82
CA ARG A 142 -23.02 3.60 -6.12
C ARG A 142 -22.30 4.43 -7.17
N PHE A 143 -22.47 4.08 -8.43
CA PHE A 143 -21.79 4.76 -9.53
C PHE A 143 -22.25 6.20 -9.73
N ALA A 144 -21.30 7.06 -10.03
CA ALA A 144 -21.47 8.47 -10.35
C ALA A 144 -20.65 8.83 -11.59
N ASP A 145 -20.90 10.03 -12.13
CA ASP A 145 -20.21 10.52 -13.32
C ASP A 145 -18.70 10.64 -13.09
N PRO A 146 -17.85 9.86 -13.81
CA PRO A 146 -16.40 9.88 -13.64
C PRO A 146 -15.78 11.25 -13.95
N TRP A 147 -16.40 12.09 -14.76
CA TRP A 147 -15.90 13.42 -15.09
C TRP A 147 -15.99 14.42 -13.92
N LYS A 148 -16.66 14.06 -12.83
CA LYS A 148 -16.65 14.82 -11.57
C LYS A 148 -15.46 14.46 -10.68
N LEU A 149 -14.76 13.36 -10.96
CA LEU A 149 -13.65 12.90 -10.13
C LEU A 149 -12.53 13.95 -9.98
N PRO A 150 -12.13 14.71 -11.04
CA PRO A 150 -11.12 15.76 -10.91
C PRO A 150 -11.49 16.94 -10.00
N ASP A 151 -12.74 17.06 -9.60
CA ASP A 151 -13.18 18.09 -8.65
C ASP A 151 -13.13 17.61 -7.19
N LEU A 152 -12.74 16.36 -6.96
CA LEU A 152 -12.66 15.72 -5.66
C LEU A 152 -11.19 15.54 -5.22
N ASP A 153 -10.98 15.27 -3.93
CA ASP A 153 -9.67 14.97 -3.37
C ASP A 153 -9.33 13.48 -3.61
N VAL A 154 -8.78 13.21 -4.77
CA VAL A 154 -8.34 11.87 -5.18
C VAL A 154 -6.86 11.70 -4.91
N ARG A 155 -6.48 10.58 -4.31
CA ARG A 155 -5.07 10.26 -4.00
C ARG A 155 -4.51 9.20 -4.93
N THR A 156 -5.35 8.24 -5.31
CA THR A 156 -5.02 7.14 -6.22
C THR A 156 -6.22 6.84 -7.09
N MET A 157 -5.99 6.29 -8.26
CA MET A 157 -7.05 5.72 -9.09
C MET A 157 -6.87 4.20 -9.14
N ALA A 158 -7.93 3.47 -9.47
CA ALA A 158 -7.87 2.05 -9.78
C ALA A 158 -8.13 1.83 -11.27
N TYR A 159 -7.37 0.92 -11.85
CA TYR A 159 -7.60 0.34 -13.17
C TYR A 159 -8.23 -1.05 -12.98
N ILE A 160 -9.29 -1.36 -13.70
CA ILE A 160 -9.92 -2.67 -13.75
C ILE A 160 -9.82 -3.19 -15.18
N GLY A 161 -9.11 -4.29 -15.36
CA GLY A 161 -8.81 -4.88 -16.66
C GLY A 161 -7.62 -5.83 -16.60
N ASP A 162 -7.16 -6.28 -17.77
CA ASP A 162 -6.06 -7.23 -17.86
C ASP A 162 -4.66 -6.56 -17.77
N GLU A 163 -3.64 -7.39 -17.63
CA GLU A 163 -2.23 -6.96 -17.54
C GLU A 163 -1.76 -6.23 -18.81
N LYS A 164 -2.29 -6.61 -19.98
CA LYS A 164 -1.92 -5.98 -21.25
C LYS A 164 -2.41 -4.52 -21.30
N GLY A 165 -3.65 -4.29 -20.89
CA GLY A 165 -4.22 -2.94 -20.81
C GLY A 165 -3.51 -2.08 -19.76
N ALA A 166 -3.17 -2.67 -18.60
CA ALA A 166 -2.40 -1.98 -17.57
C ALA A 166 -1.02 -1.54 -18.07
N LYS A 167 -0.30 -2.40 -18.79
CA LYS A 167 0.98 -2.07 -19.44
C LYS A 167 0.84 -0.97 -20.50
N ALA A 168 -0.23 -1.03 -21.30
CA ALA A 168 -0.52 0.00 -22.31
C ALA A 168 -0.78 1.37 -21.65
N MET A 169 -1.55 1.39 -20.56
CA MET A 169 -1.78 2.60 -19.78
C MET A 169 -0.49 3.17 -19.20
N GLY A 170 0.34 2.36 -18.55
CA GLY A 170 1.63 2.80 -17.99
C GLY A 170 2.59 3.33 -19.07
N ALA A 171 2.57 2.74 -20.28
CA ALA A 171 3.34 3.25 -21.42
C ALA A 171 2.80 4.59 -21.96
N ARG A 172 1.47 4.79 -21.92
CA ARG A 172 0.82 6.01 -22.39
C ARG A 172 0.97 7.18 -21.40
N PHE A 173 1.01 6.88 -20.11
CA PHE A 173 1.11 7.85 -19.02
C PHE A 173 2.35 7.57 -18.17
N PRO A 174 3.53 8.05 -18.61
CA PRO A 174 4.79 7.78 -17.91
C PRO A 174 4.88 8.46 -16.53
N GLU A 175 3.93 9.33 -16.18
CA GLU A 175 3.82 10.01 -14.88
C GLU A 175 3.28 9.08 -13.78
N VAL A 176 2.64 7.97 -14.14
CA VAL A 176 2.07 7.05 -13.17
C VAL A 176 2.79 5.69 -13.15
N ASN A 177 2.70 5.03 -12.01
CA ASN A 177 2.92 3.61 -11.85
C ASN A 177 1.57 2.90 -11.88
N VAL A 178 1.51 1.74 -12.55
CA VAL A 178 0.33 0.88 -12.61
C VAL A 178 0.73 -0.45 -11.97
N HIS A 179 0.37 -0.61 -10.70
CA HIS A 179 0.73 -1.78 -9.88
C HIS A 179 -0.39 -2.80 -9.92
N MET A 180 -0.20 -3.88 -10.69
CA MET A 180 -1.20 -4.96 -10.80
C MET A 180 -1.46 -5.61 -9.44
N PHE A 181 -2.73 -5.90 -9.17
CA PHE A 181 -3.14 -6.77 -8.07
C PHE A 181 -2.71 -8.22 -8.34
N ALA A 182 -2.65 -9.02 -7.29
CA ALA A 182 -2.21 -10.42 -7.37
C ALA A 182 -3.05 -11.25 -8.35
N GLU A 183 -4.35 -10.97 -8.46
CA GLU A 183 -5.29 -11.65 -9.35
C GLU A 183 -5.13 -11.24 -10.83
N LYS A 184 -4.28 -10.26 -11.13
CA LYS A 184 -4.00 -9.73 -12.48
C LYS A 184 -5.25 -9.24 -13.25
N ARG A 185 -6.27 -8.80 -12.51
CA ARG A 185 -7.55 -8.31 -13.04
C ARG A 185 -7.81 -6.83 -12.73
N GLY A 186 -6.87 -6.17 -12.10
CA GLY A 186 -6.90 -4.76 -11.75
C GLY A 186 -5.55 -4.28 -11.25
N ALA A 187 -5.42 -2.97 -11.09
CA ALA A 187 -4.18 -2.33 -10.65
C ALA A 187 -4.47 -1.03 -9.89
N ASP A 188 -3.57 -0.68 -8.97
CA ASP A 188 -3.46 0.68 -8.47
C ASP A 188 -2.78 1.58 -9.51
N VAL A 189 -3.33 2.76 -9.74
CA VAL A 189 -2.75 3.82 -10.57
C VAL A 189 -2.31 4.95 -9.66
N VAL A 190 -1.01 5.11 -9.50
CA VAL A 190 -0.39 6.04 -8.53
C VAL A 190 0.61 6.92 -9.26
N GLU A 191 0.61 8.23 -8.99
CA GLU A 191 1.65 9.09 -9.54
C GLU A 191 3.03 8.71 -9.01
N LYS A 192 4.06 8.75 -9.88
CA LYS A 192 5.44 8.36 -9.55
C LYS A 192 6.10 9.20 -8.46
N THR A 193 5.52 10.35 -8.14
CA THR A 193 5.94 11.20 -7.01
C THR A 193 5.63 10.61 -5.65
N ALA A 194 4.79 9.56 -5.61
CA ALA A 194 4.44 8.80 -4.42
C ALA A 194 4.82 7.32 -4.59
N SER A 195 5.43 6.74 -3.56
CA SER A 195 5.68 5.31 -3.43
C SER A 195 5.83 4.94 -1.95
N LYS A 196 5.72 3.65 -1.62
CA LYS A 196 5.98 3.17 -0.25
C LYS A 196 7.39 3.57 0.22
N ALA A 197 8.39 3.53 -0.68
CA ALA A 197 9.77 3.95 -0.40
C ALA A 197 9.87 5.44 -0.06
N MET A 198 9.25 6.30 -0.85
CA MET A 198 9.20 7.74 -0.57
C MET A 198 8.49 8.02 0.76
N GLY A 199 7.47 7.22 1.10
CA GLY A 199 6.81 7.27 2.39
C GLY A 199 7.76 6.94 3.54
N LEU A 200 8.56 5.87 3.41
CA LEU A 200 9.57 5.48 4.41
C LEU A 200 10.64 6.58 4.57
N ILE A 201 11.16 7.15 3.48
CA ILE A 201 12.13 8.26 3.51
C ILE A 201 11.54 9.45 4.29
N ARG A 202 10.29 9.85 4.02
CA ARG A 202 9.63 10.95 4.73
C ARG A 202 9.44 10.66 6.22
N LEU A 203 9.13 9.43 6.59
CA LEU A 203 9.06 9.02 8.00
C LEU A 203 10.44 9.03 8.67
N CYS A 204 11.50 8.60 7.98
CA CYS A 204 12.87 8.70 8.47
C CYS A 204 13.26 10.16 8.74
N ASP A 205 12.95 11.06 7.83
CA ASP A 205 13.19 12.50 7.99
C ASP A 205 12.35 13.07 9.15
N TYR A 206 11.08 12.70 9.24
CA TYR A 206 10.18 13.14 10.30
C TYR A 206 10.66 12.73 11.69
N PHE A 207 11.13 11.47 11.84
CA PHE A 207 11.61 10.91 13.09
C PHE A 207 13.11 11.17 13.33
N ASN A 208 13.83 11.71 12.34
CA ASN A 208 15.28 11.87 12.35
C ASN A 208 16.02 10.54 12.57
N ILE A 209 15.64 9.52 11.80
CA ILE A 209 16.19 8.16 11.80
C ILE A 209 16.88 7.93 10.44
N PRO A 210 18.10 7.37 10.39
CA PRO A 210 18.72 7.01 9.12
C PRO A 210 18.04 5.80 8.50
N LEU A 211 17.96 5.75 7.17
CA LEU A 211 17.41 4.60 6.43
C LEU A 211 18.07 3.27 6.80
N SER A 212 19.37 3.28 7.12
CA SER A 212 20.10 2.10 7.60
C SER A 212 19.56 1.50 8.92
N SER A 213 18.69 2.22 9.64
CA SER A 213 18.00 1.74 10.84
C SER A 213 16.56 1.35 10.56
N THR A 214 16.23 0.97 9.34
CA THR A 214 14.89 0.52 8.95
C THR A 214 14.90 -0.90 8.43
N VAL A 215 13.81 -1.62 8.66
CA VAL A 215 13.52 -2.93 8.09
C VAL A 215 12.20 -2.83 7.35
N ALA A 216 12.09 -3.40 6.15
CA ALA A 216 10.85 -3.43 5.39
C ALA A 216 10.51 -4.85 4.94
N PHE A 217 9.24 -5.24 5.16
CA PHE A 217 8.66 -6.50 4.71
C PHE A 217 7.67 -6.24 3.58
N GLY A 218 7.68 -7.09 2.57
CA GLY A 218 6.74 -7.03 1.45
C GLY A 218 6.63 -8.33 0.68
N ASP A 219 5.65 -8.42 -0.22
CA ASP A 219 5.40 -9.61 -1.03
C ASP A 219 5.17 -9.31 -2.53
N SER A 220 4.83 -8.08 -2.89
CA SER A 220 4.44 -7.73 -4.25
C SER A 220 5.23 -6.57 -4.86
N MET A 221 5.00 -6.25 -6.14
CA MET A 221 5.83 -5.29 -6.86
C MET A 221 5.68 -3.84 -6.40
N ASN A 222 4.61 -3.49 -5.69
CA ASN A 222 4.51 -2.18 -5.04
C ASN A 222 5.42 -2.04 -3.80
N ASP A 223 5.99 -3.17 -3.32
CA ASP A 223 6.98 -3.22 -2.25
C ASP A 223 8.43 -3.17 -2.75
N TYR A 224 8.63 -3.34 -4.07
CA TYR A 224 9.97 -3.44 -4.62
C TYR A 224 10.88 -2.28 -4.18
N ASP A 225 10.40 -1.05 -4.31
CA ASP A 225 11.18 0.13 -3.98
C ASP A 225 11.43 0.27 -2.48
N ILE A 226 10.46 -0.03 -1.60
CA ILE A 226 10.65 0.09 -0.15
C ILE A 226 11.58 -1.01 0.38
N VAL A 227 11.50 -2.23 -0.14
CA VAL A 227 12.40 -3.34 0.20
C VAL A 227 13.83 -2.99 -0.22
N LYS A 228 14.03 -2.40 -1.40
CA LYS A 228 15.36 -1.95 -1.85
C LYS A 228 15.90 -0.72 -1.11
N THR A 229 15.04 0.11 -0.55
CA THR A 229 15.42 1.39 0.09
C THR A 229 15.70 1.23 1.58
N ALA A 230 15.06 0.28 2.25
CA ALA A 230 15.25 0.02 3.67
C ALA A 230 16.70 -0.41 3.99
N GLY A 231 17.10 -0.26 5.25
CA GLY A 231 18.38 -0.76 5.73
C GLY A 231 18.48 -2.29 5.67
N ILE A 232 17.34 -2.99 5.81
CA ILE A 232 17.18 -4.44 5.58
C ILE A 232 15.85 -4.62 4.87
N GLY A 233 15.89 -5.14 3.65
CA GLY A 233 14.72 -5.48 2.85
C GLY A 233 14.41 -6.97 2.91
N ILE A 234 13.19 -7.33 3.28
CA ILE A 234 12.76 -8.71 3.48
C ILE A 234 11.58 -9.02 2.57
N ALA A 235 11.73 -10.02 1.71
CA ALA A 235 10.63 -10.58 0.93
C ALA A 235 10.01 -11.77 1.66
N MET A 236 8.66 -11.83 1.67
CA MET A 236 7.94 -12.99 2.17
C MET A 236 8.16 -14.22 1.29
N GLY A 237 8.02 -15.43 1.85
CA GLY A 237 8.17 -16.68 1.11
C GLY A 237 7.14 -16.83 -0.02
N ASN A 238 5.97 -16.22 0.13
CA ASN A 238 4.93 -16.13 -0.91
C ASN A 238 5.11 -14.94 -1.86
N ALA A 239 6.19 -14.16 -1.76
CA ALA A 239 6.43 -12.99 -2.59
C ALA A 239 6.68 -13.35 -4.06
N MET A 240 6.49 -12.35 -4.94
CA MET A 240 6.87 -12.46 -6.35
C MET A 240 8.38 -12.68 -6.49
N GLU A 241 8.79 -13.47 -7.48
CA GLU A 241 10.21 -13.86 -7.65
C GLU A 241 11.11 -12.63 -7.85
N GLU A 242 10.65 -11.62 -8.60
CA GLU A 242 11.39 -10.38 -8.81
C GLU A 242 11.65 -9.61 -7.50
N LEU A 243 10.73 -9.69 -6.54
CA LEU A 243 10.92 -9.09 -5.22
C LEU A 243 11.89 -9.91 -4.38
N LYS A 244 11.79 -11.24 -4.42
CA LYS A 244 12.73 -12.14 -3.71
C LYS A 244 14.18 -11.93 -4.18
N GLU A 245 14.39 -11.76 -5.49
CA GLU A 245 15.71 -11.48 -6.06
C GLU A 245 16.27 -10.11 -5.65
N ALA A 246 15.40 -9.16 -5.35
CA ALA A 246 15.78 -7.80 -4.96
C ALA A 246 16.00 -7.61 -3.44
N ALA A 247 15.47 -8.51 -2.62
CA ALA A 247 15.51 -8.43 -1.17
C ALA A 247 16.87 -8.87 -0.59
N ASP A 248 17.24 -8.35 0.58
CA ASP A 248 18.41 -8.83 1.33
C ASP A 248 18.18 -10.23 1.93
N TYR A 249 16.92 -10.57 2.21
CA TYR A 249 16.55 -11.86 2.80
C TYR A 249 15.14 -12.28 2.33
N VAL A 250 14.99 -13.58 2.06
CA VAL A 250 13.69 -14.20 1.82
C VAL A 250 13.32 -15.03 3.04
N THR A 251 12.22 -14.69 3.69
CA THR A 251 11.69 -15.41 4.83
C THR A 251 10.66 -16.47 4.41
N ASP A 252 10.02 -17.13 5.38
CA ASP A 252 8.92 -18.06 5.11
C ASP A 252 7.63 -17.31 4.69
N ALA A 253 6.61 -18.05 4.24
CA ALA A 253 5.35 -17.47 3.80
C ALA A 253 4.54 -16.90 4.97
N VAL A 254 3.51 -16.09 4.65
CA VAL A 254 2.63 -15.43 5.62
C VAL A 254 1.96 -16.44 6.56
N ASP A 255 1.56 -17.62 6.05
CA ASP A 255 0.95 -18.71 6.81
C ASP A 255 1.97 -19.65 7.49
N SER A 256 3.26 -19.37 7.38
CA SER A 256 4.37 -20.21 7.85
C SER A 256 5.32 -19.46 8.79
N ASP A 257 4.78 -18.54 9.61
CA ASP A 257 5.52 -17.76 10.60
C ASP A 257 6.60 -16.82 10.01
N GLY A 258 6.52 -16.43 8.75
CA GLY A 258 7.56 -15.70 8.03
C GLY A 258 8.04 -14.44 8.74
N ILE A 259 7.14 -13.61 9.27
CA ILE A 259 7.50 -12.39 10.02
C ILE A 259 8.29 -12.74 11.28
N ARG A 260 7.82 -13.72 12.07
CA ARG A 260 8.51 -14.14 13.30
C ARG A 260 9.91 -14.67 12.99
N ASN A 261 10.01 -15.54 11.99
CA ASN A 261 11.26 -16.19 11.62
C ASN A 261 12.32 -15.17 11.16
N ALA A 262 11.95 -14.19 10.34
CA ALA A 262 12.84 -13.11 9.95
C ALA A 262 13.24 -12.22 11.14
N CYS A 263 12.29 -11.86 12.00
CA CYS A 263 12.59 -11.04 13.17
C CYS A 263 13.54 -11.73 14.16
N VAL A 264 13.45 -13.05 14.30
CA VAL A 264 14.40 -13.85 15.09
C VAL A 264 15.76 -13.93 14.38
N HIS A 265 15.78 -14.18 13.08
CA HIS A 265 17.00 -14.27 12.27
C HIS A 265 17.87 -13.01 12.39
N PHE A 266 17.26 -11.83 12.32
CA PHE A 266 17.96 -10.55 12.45
C PHE A 266 18.11 -10.07 13.90
N GLY A 267 17.67 -10.85 14.90
CA GLY A 267 17.77 -10.48 16.30
C GLY A 267 16.91 -9.28 16.70
N LEU A 268 15.84 -8.99 15.93
CA LEU A 268 14.91 -7.90 16.23
C LEU A 268 14.03 -8.23 17.44
N ILE A 269 13.76 -9.52 17.65
CA ILE A 269 13.11 -10.07 18.84
C ILE A 269 13.90 -11.27 19.37
N ARG A 270 13.68 -11.59 20.65
CA ARG A 270 14.16 -12.84 21.27
C ARG A 270 12.97 -13.77 21.50
N LEU A 271 13.15 -15.06 21.28
CA LEU A 271 12.14 -16.09 21.58
C LEU A 271 11.99 -16.32 23.09
#